data_36359996cf69b0abd922d703b12d2dcb
#
_entry.id   36359996cf69b0abd922d703b12d2dcb
#
_cell.length_a   1.000
_cell.length_b   1.000
_cell.length_c   1.000
_cell.angle_alpha   90.00
_cell.angle_beta   90.00
_cell.angle_gamma   90.00
#
_symmetry.space_group_name_H-M   'P 1'
#
loop_
_entity.id
_entity.type
_entity.pdbx_description
1 polymer ?
#
loop_
_entity_poly.entity_id
_entity_poly.type
_entity_poly.pdbx_seq_one_letter_code
_entity_poly.pdbx_strand_id
1 'polypeptide(L)'
;MFTGIIEEIGAVSRVSGADLAIMAKVVLEGTQIGDSIAIDGCCMTVVELKDETFVVQASPETKKLTTLGSFRPGHAVNLERAMAVGDRFGGHFVQGHVDGLGRVESMQDQGEFALWTFQAPPEVARYLVPKGSVTINGISLTVVNPSRDTFAVALIPATLEKTTLDSKHPGDPVNMEADMLGKHIYHYVRGGGQSGITQDTL
;
A
#
# COMPACT_ATOMS: atom_id res chain seq x y z
N MET A 1 7.23 9.27 1.85
CA MET A 1 7.50 8.51 0.63
C MET A 1 8.06 7.15 1.03
N PHE A 2 7.61 6.08 0.41
CA PHE A 2 7.94 4.69 0.71
C PHE A 2 8.40 3.98 -0.57
N THR A 3 8.83 2.73 -0.44
CA THR A 3 9.28 1.91 -1.57
C THR A 3 8.36 0.74 -1.88
N GLY A 4 7.51 0.36 -0.92
CA GLY A 4 6.71 -0.85 -0.97
C GLY A 4 7.49 -2.10 -0.57
N ILE A 5 8.58 -1.94 0.15
CA ILE A 5 9.35 -3.04 0.74
C ILE A 5 9.02 -3.10 2.23
N ILE A 6 8.28 -4.14 2.62
CA ILE A 6 7.83 -4.30 4.00
C ILE A 6 9.02 -4.61 4.91
N GLU A 7 9.14 -3.84 5.99
CA GLU A 7 10.22 -4.00 6.99
C GLU A 7 9.81 -4.95 8.10
N GLU A 8 8.51 -4.96 8.46
CA GLU A 8 8.00 -5.71 9.61
C GLU A 8 6.51 -6.04 9.45
N ILE A 9 6.08 -7.17 10.00
CA ILE A 9 4.67 -7.46 10.28
C ILE A 9 4.41 -7.07 11.72
N GLY A 10 3.68 -5.97 11.92
CA GLY A 10 3.20 -5.54 13.23
C GLY A 10 1.81 -6.08 13.54
N ALA A 11 1.27 -5.70 14.70
CA ALA A 11 -0.07 -6.07 15.11
C ALA A 11 -0.84 -4.90 15.73
N VAL A 12 -2.11 -4.77 15.40
CA VAL A 12 -3.00 -3.81 16.04
C VAL A 12 -3.18 -4.21 17.51
N SER A 13 -2.78 -3.35 18.44
CA SER A 13 -2.96 -3.60 19.89
C SER A 13 -4.25 -2.98 20.44
N ARG A 14 -4.66 -1.81 19.91
CA ARG A 14 -5.86 -1.10 20.37
C ARG A 14 -6.45 -0.25 19.24
N VAL A 15 -7.79 -0.19 19.20
CA VAL A 15 -8.55 0.74 18.37
C VAL A 15 -9.47 1.54 19.29
N SER A 16 -9.39 2.87 19.28
CA SER A 16 -10.19 3.74 20.12
C SER A 16 -10.51 5.06 19.41
N GLY A 17 -11.73 5.23 18.95
CA GLY A 17 -12.10 6.43 18.17
C GLY A 17 -11.24 6.55 16.90
N ALA A 18 -10.48 7.65 16.78
CA ALA A 18 -9.52 7.87 15.69
C ALA A 18 -8.20 7.11 15.90
N ASP A 19 -7.84 6.78 17.15
CA ASP A 19 -6.56 6.23 17.51
C ASP A 19 -6.43 4.76 17.13
N LEU A 20 -5.32 4.43 16.51
CA LEU A 20 -4.84 3.08 16.23
C LEU A 20 -3.47 2.90 16.90
N ALA A 21 -3.38 2.02 17.89
CA ALA A 21 -2.12 1.63 18.49
C ALA A 21 -1.62 0.34 17.84
N ILE A 22 -0.39 0.35 17.37
CA ILE A 22 0.25 -0.76 16.66
C ILE A 22 1.46 -1.23 17.43
N MET A 23 1.56 -2.53 17.68
CA MET A 23 2.75 -3.18 18.21
C MET A 23 3.76 -3.41 17.09
N ALA A 24 4.99 -3.01 17.32
CA ALA A 24 6.10 -3.14 16.37
C ALA A 24 7.44 -3.14 17.11
N LYS A 25 8.53 -3.43 16.39
CA LYS A 25 9.90 -3.39 16.89
C LYS A 25 10.83 -2.69 15.91
N VAL A 26 10.96 -3.21 14.70
CA VAL A 26 11.91 -2.74 13.69
C VAL A 26 11.59 -1.32 13.27
N VAL A 27 10.33 -1.04 12.94
CA VAL A 27 9.92 0.31 12.49
C VAL A 27 9.94 1.36 13.62
N LEU A 28 10.13 0.96 14.88
CA LEU A 28 10.29 1.90 16.00
C LEU A 28 11.73 2.40 16.14
N GLU A 29 12.71 1.69 15.56
CA GLU A 29 14.12 2.08 15.65
C GLU A 29 14.37 3.42 14.96
N GLY A 30 14.69 4.45 15.74
CA GLY A 30 14.93 5.81 15.25
C GLY A 30 13.68 6.62 14.89
N THR A 31 12.50 6.02 14.94
CA THR A 31 11.23 6.72 14.68
C THR A 31 10.92 7.74 15.76
N GLN A 32 10.43 8.89 15.39
CA GLN A 32 10.04 10.00 16.25
C GLN A 32 8.55 10.37 16.05
N ILE A 33 7.98 11.05 17.03
CA ILE A 33 6.64 11.66 16.87
C ILE A 33 6.70 12.67 15.71
N GLY A 34 5.75 12.56 14.79
CA GLY A 34 5.70 13.34 13.56
C GLY A 34 6.20 12.58 12.32
N ASP A 35 6.92 11.48 12.50
CA ASP A 35 7.33 10.64 11.37
C ASP A 35 6.16 9.90 10.74
N SER A 36 6.35 9.47 9.50
CA SER A 36 5.37 8.69 8.75
C SER A 36 5.74 7.22 8.73
N ILE A 37 4.78 6.35 9.04
CA ILE A 37 4.86 4.90 8.85
C ILE A 37 3.70 4.49 7.94
N ALA A 38 3.95 3.68 6.93
CA ALA A 38 2.92 3.04 6.12
C ALA A 38 2.37 1.82 6.89
N ILE A 39 1.05 1.78 7.10
CA ILE A 39 0.33 0.66 7.73
C ILE A 39 -0.58 0.04 6.66
N ASP A 40 -0.30 -1.20 6.23
CA ASP A 40 -0.94 -1.81 5.07
C ASP A 40 -1.00 -0.84 3.86
N GLY A 41 0.10 -0.11 3.63
CA GLY A 41 0.22 0.86 2.54
C GLY A 41 -0.46 2.20 2.77
N CYS A 42 -1.05 2.45 3.94
CA CYS A 42 -1.63 3.73 4.28
C CYS A 42 -0.62 4.57 5.07
N CYS A 43 -0.21 5.72 4.54
CA CYS A 43 0.71 6.66 5.20
C CYS A 43 0.04 7.27 6.43
N MET A 44 0.61 7.02 7.59
CA MET A 44 0.07 7.48 8.87
C MET A 44 1.16 8.20 9.67
N THR A 45 0.79 9.33 10.28
CA THR A 45 1.72 10.09 11.12
C THR A 45 1.69 9.56 12.56
N VAL A 46 2.86 9.30 13.11
CA VAL A 46 3.05 8.88 14.50
C VAL A 46 2.72 10.04 15.43
N VAL A 47 1.79 9.85 16.35
CA VAL A 47 1.37 10.87 17.34
C VAL A 47 1.79 10.52 18.78
N GLU A 48 2.07 9.25 19.06
CA GLU A 48 2.55 8.79 20.36
C GLU A 48 3.48 7.60 20.15
N LEU A 49 4.55 7.51 20.95
CA LEU A 49 5.48 6.36 21.02
C LEU A 49 5.52 5.84 22.46
N LYS A 50 5.44 4.53 22.58
CA LYS A 50 5.64 3.78 23.81
C LYS A 50 6.50 2.55 23.50
N ASP A 51 7.20 1.99 24.48
CA ASP A 51 8.20 0.92 24.36
C ASP A 51 8.12 0.03 23.09
N GLU A 52 7.06 -0.73 22.92
CA GLU A 52 6.84 -1.63 21.77
C GLU A 52 5.60 -1.23 20.95
N THR A 53 5.13 0.03 21.05
CA THR A 53 3.95 0.49 20.34
C THR A 53 4.10 1.91 19.85
N PHE A 54 3.47 2.21 18.71
CA PHE A 54 3.21 3.58 18.28
C PHE A 54 1.70 3.78 18.05
N VAL A 55 1.27 5.02 18.16
CA VAL A 55 -0.12 5.42 17.93
C VAL A 55 -0.18 6.35 16.74
N VAL A 56 -1.18 6.13 15.88
CA VAL A 56 -1.52 6.98 14.76
C VAL A 56 -3.01 7.34 14.82
N GLN A 57 -3.41 8.39 14.09
CA GLN A 57 -4.83 8.81 14.01
C GLN A 57 -5.36 8.68 12.59
N ALA A 58 -6.35 7.81 12.41
CA ALA A 58 -7.04 7.62 11.14
C ALA A 58 -8.32 8.47 11.09
N SER A 59 -8.41 9.33 10.06
CA SER A 59 -9.62 10.12 9.79
C SER A 59 -10.80 9.21 9.42
N PRO A 60 -12.05 9.68 9.55
CA PRO A 60 -13.22 8.94 9.07
C PRO A 60 -13.12 8.56 7.58
N GLU A 61 -12.56 9.43 6.76
CA GLU A 61 -12.35 9.20 5.35
C GLU A 61 -11.32 8.09 5.11
N THR A 62 -10.16 8.14 5.77
CA THR A 62 -9.14 7.08 5.74
C THR A 62 -9.75 5.73 6.11
N LYS A 63 -10.53 5.67 7.18
CA LYS A 63 -11.20 4.44 7.61
C LYS A 63 -12.23 3.92 6.61
N LYS A 64 -12.90 4.81 5.88
CA LYS A 64 -13.87 4.44 4.85
C LYS A 64 -13.21 3.89 3.58
N LEU A 65 -12.06 4.46 3.18
CA LEU A 65 -11.38 4.16 1.92
C LEU A 65 -10.35 3.03 2.05
N THR A 66 -10.04 2.58 3.27
CA THR A 66 -8.98 1.59 3.51
C THR A 66 -9.43 0.48 4.43
N THR A 67 -8.64 -0.60 4.52
CA THR A 67 -8.85 -1.69 5.47
C THR A 67 -8.74 -1.25 6.93
N LEU A 68 -8.13 -0.09 7.22
CA LEU A 68 -7.96 0.43 8.58
C LEU A 68 -9.28 0.58 9.34
N GLY A 69 -10.39 0.82 8.63
CA GLY A 69 -11.72 0.90 9.22
C GLY A 69 -12.24 -0.42 9.81
N SER A 70 -11.70 -1.55 9.38
CA SER A 70 -12.07 -2.88 9.86
C SER A 70 -11.10 -3.46 10.90
N PHE A 71 -10.05 -2.74 11.26
CA PHE A 71 -9.03 -3.24 12.19
C PHE A 71 -9.60 -3.52 13.58
N ARG A 72 -9.05 -4.54 14.22
CA ARG A 72 -9.36 -4.98 15.58
C ARG A 72 -8.07 -5.40 16.27
N PRO A 73 -8.01 -5.40 17.59
CA PRO A 73 -6.87 -5.96 18.31
C PRO A 73 -6.53 -7.38 17.82
N GLY A 74 -5.24 -7.62 17.58
CA GLY A 74 -4.71 -8.85 16.99
C GLY A 74 -4.59 -8.87 15.47
N HIS A 75 -5.13 -7.88 14.72
CA HIS A 75 -4.93 -7.80 13.28
C HIS A 75 -3.45 -7.61 12.95
N ALA A 76 -2.88 -8.48 12.12
CA ALA A 76 -1.53 -8.33 11.58
C ALA A 76 -1.52 -7.28 10.46
N VAL A 77 -0.50 -6.42 10.42
CA VAL A 77 -0.36 -5.34 9.45
C VAL A 77 1.05 -5.26 8.91
N ASN A 78 1.20 -4.96 7.62
CA ASN A 78 2.48 -4.65 7.00
C ASN A 78 2.93 -3.25 7.41
N LEU A 79 4.20 -3.10 7.78
CA LEU A 79 4.79 -1.84 8.21
C LEU A 79 6.02 -1.50 7.39
N GLU A 80 6.13 -0.21 7.00
CA GLU A 80 7.30 0.36 6.34
C GLU A 80 7.48 1.80 6.83
N ARG A 81 8.71 2.17 7.22
CA ARG A 81 9.07 3.57 7.54
C ARG A 81 9.19 4.41 6.27
N ALA A 82 8.97 5.70 6.38
CA ALA A 82 9.32 6.61 5.32
C ALA A 82 10.82 6.55 5.01
N MET A 83 11.18 6.57 3.70
CA MET A 83 12.57 6.54 3.25
C MET A 83 13.38 7.70 3.81
N ALA A 84 14.59 7.41 4.28
CA ALA A 84 15.61 8.41 4.57
C ALA A 84 16.48 8.72 3.34
N VAL A 85 17.19 9.84 3.39
CA VAL A 85 18.16 10.19 2.35
C VAL A 85 19.32 9.20 2.37
N GLY A 86 19.56 8.54 1.24
CA GLY A 86 20.62 7.54 1.11
C GLY A 86 20.12 6.09 1.17
N ASP A 87 18.86 5.86 1.47
CA ASP A 87 18.29 4.52 1.46
C ASP A 87 18.25 3.91 0.06
N ARG A 88 18.23 2.57 0.01
CA ARG A 88 18.04 1.85 -1.24
C ARG A 88 16.58 1.94 -1.70
N PHE A 89 16.40 2.14 -2.98
CA PHE A 89 15.10 2.13 -3.63
C PHE A 89 14.79 0.75 -4.21
N GLY A 90 14.20 -0.13 -3.39
CA GLY A 90 14.02 -1.55 -3.74
C GLY A 90 12.75 -1.88 -4.52
N GLY A 91 11.75 -1.00 -4.52
CA GLY A 91 10.45 -1.19 -5.18
C GLY A 91 10.14 -0.11 -6.21
N HIS A 92 9.06 0.66 -5.97
CA HIS A 92 8.68 1.81 -6.79
C HIS A 92 8.27 3.00 -5.90
N PHE A 93 7.94 4.15 -6.49
CA PHE A 93 7.51 5.34 -5.72
C PHE A 93 6.12 5.10 -5.12
N VAL A 94 6.09 4.81 -3.82
CA VAL A 94 4.86 4.59 -3.04
C VAL A 94 4.63 5.80 -2.15
N GLN A 95 3.46 6.41 -2.28
CA GLN A 95 3.10 7.58 -1.48
C GLN A 95 2.48 7.20 -0.13
N GLY A 96 1.85 6.01 -0.08
CA GLY A 96 1.01 5.60 1.03
C GLY A 96 -0.40 6.23 0.94
N HIS A 97 -0.77 6.66 -0.25
CA HIS A 97 -2.08 7.26 -0.54
C HIS A 97 -2.97 6.23 -1.26
N VAL A 98 -3.62 5.39 -0.47
CA VAL A 98 -4.49 4.32 -0.97
C VAL A 98 -5.58 4.91 -1.88
N ASP A 99 -5.67 4.39 -3.11
CA ASP A 99 -6.67 4.83 -4.09
C ASP A 99 -8.02 4.14 -3.90
N GLY A 100 -8.03 2.96 -3.29
CA GLY A 100 -9.24 2.21 -3.01
C GLY A 100 -9.01 0.80 -2.51
N LEU A 101 -10.12 0.12 -2.23
CA LEU A 101 -10.12 -1.27 -1.80
C LEU A 101 -10.30 -2.21 -2.98
N GLY A 102 -9.33 -3.10 -3.18
CA GLY A 102 -9.48 -4.26 -4.03
C GLY A 102 -9.80 -5.52 -3.22
N ARG A 103 -9.82 -6.67 -3.90
CA ARG A 103 -10.04 -7.97 -3.27
C ARG A 103 -9.13 -9.03 -3.88
N VAL A 104 -8.74 -10.00 -3.07
CA VAL A 104 -8.16 -11.25 -3.58
C VAL A 104 -9.26 -12.00 -4.33
N GLU A 105 -9.07 -12.30 -5.61
CA GLU A 105 -10.03 -13.05 -6.42
C GLU A 105 -9.69 -14.53 -6.43
N SER A 106 -8.43 -14.87 -6.71
CA SER A 106 -7.98 -16.27 -6.73
C SER A 106 -6.49 -16.39 -6.42
N MET A 107 -6.10 -17.56 -5.98
CA MET A 107 -4.75 -17.92 -5.58
C MET A 107 -4.41 -19.27 -6.25
N GLN A 108 -3.34 -19.30 -7.04
CA GLN A 108 -2.88 -20.51 -7.73
C GLN A 108 -1.44 -20.78 -7.36
N ASP A 109 -1.18 -21.90 -6.71
CA ASP A 109 0.17 -22.40 -6.47
C ASP A 109 0.75 -22.92 -7.79
N GLN A 110 1.94 -22.46 -8.15
CA GLN A 110 2.68 -22.89 -9.34
C GLN A 110 4.07 -23.44 -8.97
N GLY A 111 4.23 -23.94 -7.74
CA GLY A 111 5.45 -24.54 -7.22
C GLY A 111 6.44 -23.51 -6.67
N GLU A 112 7.33 -22.99 -7.52
CA GLU A 112 8.35 -22.01 -7.06
C GLU A 112 7.78 -20.61 -6.79
N PHE A 113 6.57 -20.32 -7.27
CA PHE A 113 5.85 -19.07 -7.04
C PHE A 113 4.34 -19.31 -7.01
N ALA A 114 3.59 -18.37 -6.48
CA ALA A 114 2.13 -18.36 -6.52
C ALA A 114 1.64 -17.24 -7.44
N LEU A 115 0.67 -17.54 -8.31
CA LEU A 115 -0.01 -16.55 -9.13
C LEU A 115 -1.31 -16.14 -8.45
N TRP A 116 -1.39 -14.91 -8.00
CA TRP A 116 -2.59 -14.37 -7.37
C TRP A 116 -3.29 -13.38 -8.28
N THR A 117 -4.61 -13.53 -8.41
CA THR A 117 -5.46 -12.58 -9.14
C THR A 117 -6.18 -11.71 -8.14
N PHE A 118 -6.26 -10.43 -8.46
CA PHE A 118 -6.94 -9.41 -7.66
C PHE A 118 -7.99 -8.70 -8.49
N GLN A 119 -9.11 -8.41 -7.87
CA GLN A 119 -10.09 -7.46 -8.40
C GLN A 119 -9.68 -6.05 -7.97
N ALA A 120 -9.50 -5.15 -8.92
CA ALA A 120 -9.12 -3.77 -8.70
C ALA A 120 -10.32 -2.83 -8.86
N PRO A 121 -10.47 -1.82 -8.00
CA PRO A 121 -11.47 -0.79 -8.20
C PRO A 121 -11.11 0.07 -9.43
N PRO A 122 -12.08 0.73 -10.09
CA PRO A 122 -11.85 1.53 -11.29
C PRO A 122 -10.79 2.63 -11.11
N GLU A 123 -10.66 3.16 -9.89
CA GLU A 123 -9.68 4.17 -9.48
C GLU A 123 -8.23 3.67 -9.59
N VAL A 124 -8.01 2.37 -9.48
CA VAL A 124 -6.72 1.70 -9.62
C VAL A 124 -6.57 1.11 -11.01
N ALA A 125 -7.57 0.33 -11.46
CA ALA A 125 -7.51 -0.48 -12.69
C ALA A 125 -7.11 0.34 -13.93
N ARG A 126 -7.59 1.59 -14.04
CA ARG A 126 -7.29 2.49 -15.17
C ARG A 126 -5.81 2.86 -15.35
N TYR A 127 -4.99 2.65 -14.32
CA TYR A 127 -3.57 3.00 -14.33
C TYR A 127 -2.66 1.78 -14.49
N LEU A 128 -3.23 0.58 -14.41
CA LEU A 128 -2.45 -0.65 -14.49
C LEU A 128 -2.00 -0.92 -15.93
N VAL A 129 -0.71 -1.16 -16.08
CA VAL A 129 -0.11 -1.56 -17.36
C VAL A 129 0.66 -2.87 -17.19
N PRO A 130 0.76 -3.72 -18.23
CA PRO A 130 1.57 -4.94 -18.15
C PRO A 130 3.00 -4.62 -17.73
N LYS A 131 3.54 -5.37 -16.74
CA LYS A 131 4.87 -5.19 -16.15
C LYS A 131 5.07 -3.85 -15.42
N GLY A 132 4.02 -3.06 -15.23
CA GLY A 132 4.04 -1.90 -14.34
C GLY A 132 4.02 -2.29 -12.87
N SER A 133 4.06 -1.31 -12.00
CA SER A 133 4.01 -1.51 -10.55
C SER A 133 2.63 -1.19 -10.00
N VAL A 134 2.28 -1.86 -8.90
CA VAL A 134 1.10 -1.58 -8.09
C VAL A 134 1.44 -1.90 -6.63
N THR A 135 0.83 -1.18 -5.70
CA THR A 135 0.97 -1.46 -4.29
C THR A 135 -0.27 -2.20 -3.78
N ILE A 136 -0.07 -3.33 -3.11
CA ILE A 136 -1.12 -4.10 -2.43
C ILE A 136 -0.75 -4.21 -0.97
N ASN A 137 -1.58 -3.69 -0.05
CA ASN A 137 -1.28 -3.60 1.38
C ASN A 137 0.14 -3.07 1.67
N GLY A 138 0.59 -2.07 0.90
CA GLY A 138 1.93 -1.50 1.01
C GLY A 138 3.04 -2.26 0.29
N ILE A 139 2.75 -3.41 -0.30
CA ILE A 139 3.76 -4.26 -0.95
C ILE A 139 3.88 -3.87 -2.43
N SER A 140 5.09 -3.52 -2.87
CA SER A 140 5.40 -3.26 -4.28
C SER A 140 5.39 -4.54 -5.10
N LEU A 141 4.49 -4.64 -6.07
CA LEU A 141 4.30 -5.83 -6.89
C LEU A 141 4.25 -5.48 -8.38
N THR A 142 4.64 -6.46 -9.21
CA THR A 142 4.62 -6.31 -10.66
C THR A 142 3.31 -6.81 -11.24
N VAL A 143 2.66 -5.98 -12.05
CA VAL A 143 1.39 -6.26 -12.70
C VAL A 143 1.56 -7.27 -13.82
N VAL A 144 0.78 -8.35 -13.79
CA VAL A 144 0.70 -9.40 -14.81
C VAL A 144 -0.71 -9.44 -15.37
N ASN A 145 -0.83 -9.48 -16.69
CA ASN A 145 -2.10 -9.62 -17.42
C ASN A 145 -3.25 -8.74 -16.90
N PRO A 146 -3.07 -7.40 -16.83
CA PRO A 146 -4.14 -6.53 -16.41
C PRO A 146 -5.30 -6.57 -17.42
N SER A 147 -6.53 -6.60 -16.89
CA SER A 147 -7.78 -6.52 -17.63
C SER A 147 -8.56 -5.25 -17.22
N ARG A 148 -9.86 -5.22 -17.49
CA ARG A 148 -10.71 -4.08 -17.18
C ARG A 148 -10.80 -3.81 -15.67
N ASP A 149 -10.85 -4.87 -14.86
CA ASP A 149 -11.12 -4.83 -13.43
C ASP A 149 -10.32 -5.86 -12.62
N THR A 150 -9.47 -6.64 -13.28
CA THR A 150 -8.63 -7.63 -12.62
C THR A 150 -7.19 -7.56 -13.13
N PHE A 151 -6.27 -8.04 -12.33
CA PHE A 151 -4.87 -8.25 -12.69
C PHE A 151 -4.28 -9.37 -11.84
N ALA A 152 -3.19 -9.95 -12.28
CA ALA A 152 -2.45 -10.92 -11.50
C ALA A 152 -1.09 -10.37 -11.05
N VAL A 153 -0.52 -11.01 -10.03
CA VAL A 153 0.85 -10.82 -9.59
C VAL A 153 1.49 -12.19 -9.34
N ALA A 154 2.79 -12.32 -9.63
CA ALA A 154 3.55 -13.50 -9.25
C ALA A 154 4.22 -13.24 -7.90
N LEU A 155 3.91 -14.05 -6.90
CA LEU A 155 4.45 -13.96 -5.54
C LEU A 155 5.48 -15.04 -5.32
N ILE A 156 6.68 -14.64 -4.91
CA ILE A 156 7.72 -15.56 -4.45
C ILE A 156 7.49 -15.93 -2.98
N PRO A 157 7.96 -17.11 -2.52
CA PRO A 157 7.80 -17.52 -1.12
C PRO A 157 8.24 -16.47 -0.09
N ALA A 158 9.37 -15.80 -0.35
CA ALA A 158 9.89 -14.76 0.53
C ALA A 158 8.94 -13.55 0.69
N THR A 159 8.12 -13.23 -0.32
CA THR A 159 7.10 -12.17 -0.20
C THR A 159 5.96 -12.62 0.70
N LEU A 160 5.49 -13.84 0.53
CA LEU A 160 4.43 -14.39 1.40
C LEU A 160 4.90 -14.45 2.85
N GLU A 161 6.09 -15.03 3.10
CA GLU A 161 6.65 -15.20 4.44
C GLU A 161 6.85 -13.86 5.20
N LYS A 162 7.20 -12.79 4.48
CA LYS A 162 7.53 -11.48 5.06
C LYS A 162 6.38 -10.47 5.09
N THR A 163 5.20 -10.85 4.63
CA THR A 163 4.06 -9.93 4.53
C THR A 163 2.77 -10.59 5.00
N THR A 164 1.75 -9.77 5.26
CA THR A 164 0.41 -10.24 5.64
C THR A 164 -0.35 -10.94 4.51
N LEU A 165 0.21 -11.03 3.30
CA LEU A 165 -0.43 -11.76 2.20
C LEU A 165 -0.60 -13.24 2.51
N ASP A 166 0.35 -13.89 3.20
CA ASP A 166 0.27 -15.31 3.56
C ASP A 166 -1.04 -15.70 4.27
N SER A 167 -1.60 -14.77 5.05
CA SER A 167 -2.85 -14.97 5.79
C SER A 167 -4.12 -14.62 5.02
N LYS A 168 -4.02 -14.17 3.77
CA LYS A 168 -5.17 -13.74 2.96
C LYS A 168 -5.81 -14.91 2.20
N HIS A 169 -7.11 -14.76 1.97
CA HIS A 169 -7.94 -15.73 1.25
C HIS A 169 -8.77 -15.04 0.15
N PRO A 170 -9.27 -15.78 -0.86
CA PRO A 170 -10.21 -15.23 -1.83
C PRO A 170 -11.40 -14.54 -1.15
N GLY A 171 -11.70 -13.32 -1.61
CA GLY A 171 -12.72 -12.44 -1.02
C GLY A 171 -12.18 -11.40 -0.04
N ASP A 172 -10.99 -11.59 0.52
CA ASP A 172 -10.41 -10.65 1.48
C ASP A 172 -10.11 -9.30 0.84
N PRO A 173 -10.43 -8.19 1.54
CA PRO A 173 -10.10 -6.86 1.06
C PRO A 173 -8.61 -6.57 1.22
N VAL A 174 -8.09 -5.77 0.29
CA VAL A 174 -6.72 -5.25 0.30
C VAL A 174 -6.71 -3.78 -0.09
N ASN A 175 -5.83 -3.00 0.52
CA ASN A 175 -5.56 -1.63 0.11
C ASN A 175 -4.78 -1.65 -1.19
N MET A 176 -5.15 -0.80 -2.14
CA MET A 176 -4.45 -0.65 -3.41
C MET A 176 -4.04 0.79 -3.67
N GLU A 177 -2.81 0.97 -4.14
CA GLU A 177 -2.30 2.24 -4.65
C GLU A 177 -1.68 2.00 -6.03
N ALA A 178 -2.15 2.74 -7.04
CA ALA A 178 -1.55 2.72 -8.37
C ALA A 178 -0.25 3.52 -8.40
N ASP A 179 0.69 3.13 -9.25
CA ASP A 179 1.93 3.88 -9.45
C ASP A 179 1.63 5.34 -9.81
N MET A 180 2.22 6.26 -9.03
CA MET A 180 2.01 7.70 -9.21
C MET A 180 2.42 8.20 -10.61
N LEU A 181 3.43 7.59 -11.23
CA LEU A 181 3.84 7.94 -12.60
C LEU A 181 2.70 7.65 -13.58
N GLY A 182 2.02 6.51 -13.43
CA GLY A 182 0.84 6.17 -14.22
C GLY A 182 -0.29 7.18 -14.06
N LYS A 183 -0.56 7.62 -12.83
CA LYS A 183 -1.58 8.64 -12.52
C LYS A 183 -1.27 9.98 -13.20
N HIS A 184 -0.04 10.46 -13.10
CA HIS A 184 0.37 11.73 -13.71
C HIS A 184 0.33 11.65 -15.24
N ILE A 185 0.89 10.61 -15.86
CA ILE A 185 0.86 10.43 -17.31
C ILE A 185 -0.59 10.36 -17.81
N TYR A 186 -1.45 9.58 -17.17
CA TYR A 186 -2.85 9.48 -17.54
C TYR A 186 -3.57 10.82 -17.44
N HIS A 187 -3.32 11.60 -16.39
CA HIS A 187 -3.90 12.93 -16.21
C HIS A 187 -3.50 13.86 -17.36
N TYR A 188 -2.20 13.92 -17.69
CA TYR A 188 -1.70 14.79 -18.77
C TYR A 188 -2.20 14.36 -20.16
N VAL A 189 -2.26 13.07 -20.43
CA VAL A 189 -2.74 12.58 -21.74
C VAL A 189 -4.25 12.82 -21.92
N ARG A 190 -5.05 12.68 -20.86
CA ARG A 190 -6.51 12.89 -20.95
C ARG A 190 -6.95 14.32 -20.64
N GLY A 191 -6.25 15.06 -19.81
CA GLY A 191 -6.55 16.43 -19.39
C GLY A 191 -5.82 17.51 -20.19
N GLY A 192 -4.84 17.15 -20.99
CA GLY A 192 -3.91 18.06 -21.66
C GLY A 192 -4.48 18.95 -22.75
N GLY A 193 -5.82 19.08 -22.87
CA GLY A 193 -6.45 20.06 -23.75
C GLY A 193 -6.88 21.38 -23.09
N GLN A 194 -6.73 21.53 -21.75
CA GLN A 194 -7.28 22.71 -21.05
C GLN A 194 -6.34 23.41 -20.03
N SER A 195 -5.13 22.93 -19.78
CA SER A 195 -4.18 23.73 -18.98
C SER A 195 -3.30 24.54 -19.90
N GLY A 196 -3.57 25.86 -19.97
CA GLY A 196 -2.93 26.83 -20.84
C GLY A 196 -1.45 27.06 -20.54
N ILE A 197 -0.61 26.11 -20.95
CA ILE A 197 0.77 26.41 -21.33
C ILE A 197 0.69 26.64 -22.82
N THR A 198 0.42 27.88 -23.20
CA THR A 198 0.59 28.32 -24.59
C THR A 198 2.08 28.40 -24.90
N GLN A 199 2.47 28.16 -26.18
CA GLN A 199 3.87 28.27 -26.65
C GLN A 199 4.51 29.64 -26.39
N ASP A 200 3.75 30.61 -25.89
CA ASP A 200 4.19 31.96 -25.58
C ASP A 200 4.78 32.14 -24.18
N THR A 201 4.95 31.05 -23.42
CA THR A 201 5.48 31.09 -22.04
C THR A 201 6.88 30.44 -21.89
N LEU A 202 7.57 30.18 -23.00
CA LEU A 202 8.97 29.73 -23.03
C LEU A 202 9.89 30.86 -23.45
#